data_1ec10a2953d10a1b97f290fa301c826d
#
_entry.id   1ec10a2953d10a1b97f290fa301c826d
#
_cell.length_a   1.000
_cell.length_b   1.000
_cell.length_c   1.000
_cell.angle_alpha   90.00
_cell.angle_beta   90.00
_cell.angle_gamma   90.00
#
_symmetry.space_group_name_H-M   'P 1'
#
loop_
_entity.id
_entity.type
_entity.pdbx_description
1 polymer ?
#
loop_
_entity_poly.entity_id
_entity_poly.type
_entity_poly.pdbx_seq_one_letter_code
_entity_poly.pdbx_strand_id
1 'polypeptide(L)' 'MKISVLIENDGSCWQATSADLKGWVAWSDSLSKLRELIVEGVEFCLESKDFIIEEHLDSSVSA' A
#
# COMPACT_ATOMS: atom_id res chain seq x y z
N MET A 1 14.83 -0.41 -6.79
CA MET A 1 13.58 0.10 -7.37
C MET A 1 12.70 0.71 -6.28
N LYS A 2 12.08 1.82 -6.59
CA LYS A 2 11.24 2.51 -5.63
C LYS A 2 9.77 2.38 -6.05
N ILE A 3 8.94 1.92 -5.14
CA ILE A 3 7.51 1.73 -5.40
C ILE A 3 6.72 2.69 -4.49
N SER A 4 5.95 3.56 -5.10
CA SER A 4 5.12 4.50 -4.36
C SER A 4 3.77 3.85 -4.06
N VAL A 5 3.35 3.92 -2.81
CA VAL A 5 2.08 3.35 -2.36
C VAL A 5 1.29 4.42 -1.64
N LEU A 6 0.06 4.63 -2.07
CA LEU A 6 -0.84 5.56 -1.40
C LEU A 6 -1.71 4.79 -0.42
N ILE A 7 -1.68 5.21 0.83
CA ILE A 7 -2.48 4.59 1.90
C ILE A 7 -3.57 5.54 2.33
N GLU A 8 -4.80 5.06 2.29
CA GLU A 8 -5.97 5.84 2.66
C GLU A 8 -6.77 5.12 3.73
N ASN A 9 -7.44 5.89 4.58
CA ASN A 9 -8.33 5.35 5.60
C ASN A 9 -9.71 5.96 5.37
N ASP A 10 -10.72 5.10 5.21
CA ASP A 10 -12.09 5.57 4.98
C ASP A 10 -12.93 5.58 6.26
N GLY A 11 -12.29 5.42 7.41
CA GLY A 11 -12.97 5.41 8.70
C GLY A 11 -13.17 4.01 9.28
N SER A 12 -13.25 3.01 8.44
CA SER A 12 -13.46 1.64 8.91
C SER A 12 -12.38 0.69 8.43
N CYS A 13 -11.70 0.98 7.35
CA CYS A 13 -10.60 0.15 6.91
C CYS A 13 -9.53 0.96 6.19
N TRP A 14 -8.37 0.34 6.08
CA TRP A 14 -7.23 0.91 5.40
C TRP A 14 -7.13 0.33 4.00
N GLN A 15 -6.78 1.17 3.04
CA GLN A 15 -6.66 0.76 1.65
C GLN A 15 -5.34 1.27 1.10
N ALA A 16 -4.72 0.46 0.25
CA ALA A 16 -3.47 0.85 -0.39
C ALA A 16 -3.58 0.64 -1.89
N THR A 17 -3.06 1.60 -2.64
CA THR A 17 -2.97 1.51 -4.10
C THR A 17 -1.60 1.98 -4.52
N SER A 18 -1.21 1.67 -5.76
CA SER A 18 0.08 2.11 -6.28
C SER A 18 -0.04 2.48 -7.74
N ALA A 19 0.53 3.62 -8.10
CA ALA A 19 0.60 4.03 -9.50
C ALA A 19 1.59 3.18 -10.28
N ASP A 20 2.55 2.57 -9.58
CA ASP A 20 3.56 1.73 -10.21
C ASP A 20 3.05 0.32 -10.50
N LEU A 21 1.98 -0.09 -9.85
CA LEU A 21 1.41 -1.43 -10.00
C LEU A 21 -0.05 -1.30 -10.43
N LYS A 22 -0.27 -1.28 -11.71
CA LYS A 22 -1.62 -1.09 -12.26
C LYS A 22 -2.56 -2.20 -11.83
N GLY A 23 -3.75 -1.79 -11.36
CA GLY A 23 -4.77 -2.74 -10.97
C GLY A 23 -4.55 -3.39 -9.62
N TRP A 24 -3.48 -3.03 -8.93
CA TRP A 24 -3.21 -3.58 -7.62
C TRP A 24 -3.89 -2.74 -6.54
N VAL A 25 -4.54 -3.41 -5.63
CA VAL A 25 -5.16 -2.76 -4.47
C VAL A 25 -5.14 -3.76 -3.31
N ALA A 26 -4.95 -3.23 -2.10
CA ALA A 26 -5.00 -4.03 -0.89
C ALA A 26 -5.79 -3.26 0.16
N TRP A 27 -6.46 -3.99 1.04
CA TRP A 27 -7.15 -3.35 2.15
C TRP A 27 -7.12 -4.27 3.36
N SER A 28 -7.26 -3.65 4.53
CA SER A 28 -7.29 -4.38 5.79
C SER A 28 -7.92 -3.49 6.86
N ASP A 29 -8.41 -4.10 7.92
CA ASP A 29 -8.92 -3.36 9.08
C ASP A 29 -7.79 -2.87 9.98
N SER A 30 -6.55 -3.23 9.69
CA SER A 30 -5.38 -2.88 10.49
C SER A 30 -4.27 -2.36 9.59
N LEU A 31 -3.66 -1.25 9.99
CA LEU A 31 -2.56 -0.69 9.22
C LEU A 31 -1.35 -1.63 9.19
N SER A 32 -1.05 -2.28 10.31
CA SER A 32 0.09 -3.19 10.33
C SER A 32 -0.11 -4.39 9.42
N LYS A 33 -1.33 -4.91 9.34
CA LYS A 33 -1.64 -5.97 8.40
C LYS A 33 -1.60 -5.49 6.97
N LEU A 34 -2.06 -4.25 6.74
CA LEU A 34 -1.99 -3.68 5.41
C LEU A 34 -0.55 -3.58 4.93
N ARG A 35 0.36 -3.18 5.81
CA ARG A 35 1.76 -3.08 5.44
C ARG A 35 2.34 -4.44 5.05
N GLU A 36 1.95 -5.50 5.73
CA GLU A 36 2.36 -6.84 5.36
C GLU A 36 1.83 -7.21 3.98
N LEU A 37 0.57 -6.87 3.71
CA LEU A 37 -0.03 -7.14 2.41
C LEU A 37 0.65 -6.35 1.29
N ILE A 38 1.07 -5.13 1.59
CA ILE A 38 1.79 -4.31 0.62
C ILE A 38 3.10 -4.98 0.23
N VAL A 39 3.88 -5.38 1.22
CA VAL A 39 5.18 -6.02 0.95
C VAL A 39 4.98 -7.30 0.14
N GLU A 40 4.05 -8.15 0.56
CA GLU A 40 3.78 -9.39 -0.14
C GLU A 40 3.30 -9.15 -1.57
N GLY A 41 2.40 -8.17 -1.75
CA GLY A 41 1.87 -7.85 -3.06
C GLY A 41 2.94 -7.33 -4.00
N VAL A 42 3.80 -6.44 -3.50
CA VAL A 42 4.88 -5.89 -4.31
C VAL A 42 5.88 -6.98 -4.69
N GLU A 43 6.27 -7.82 -3.73
CA GLU A 43 7.16 -8.93 -4.02
C GLU A 43 6.59 -9.85 -5.10
N PHE A 44 5.30 -10.13 -4.99
CA PHE A 44 4.63 -10.99 -5.96
C PHE A 44 4.61 -10.37 -7.35
N CYS A 45 4.27 -9.08 -7.44
CA CYS A 45 4.19 -8.41 -8.73
C CYS A 45 5.54 -8.22 -9.40
N LEU A 46 6.57 -7.95 -8.62
CA LEU A 46 7.91 -7.72 -9.16
C LEU A 46 8.74 -8.99 -9.24
N GLU A 47 8.32 -10.04 -8.57
CA GLU A 47 9.07 -11.28 -8.45
C GLU A 47 10.49 -11.02 -7.94
N SER A 48 10.61 -10.05 -7.01
CA SER A 48 11.91 -9.61 -6.51
C SER A 48 11.71 -9.00 -5.14
N LYS A 49 12.75 -9.07 -4.31
CA LYS A 49 12.77 -8.40 -3.01
C LYS A 49 13.61 -7.15 -3.04
N ASP A 50 14.14 -6.79 -4.20
CA ASP A 50 15.04 -5.66 -4.36
C ASP A 50 14.26 -4.38 -4.69
N PHE A 51 13.51 -3.90 -3.70
CA PHE A 51 12.71 -2.69 -3.86
C PHE A 51 12.59 -1.94 -2.54
N ILE A 52 12.23 -0.67 -2.64
CA ILE A 52 11.95 0.18 -1.49
C ILE A 52 10.52 0.67 -1.64
N ILE A 53 9.74 0.55 -0.59
CA ILE A 53 8.36 1.03 -0.58
C ILE A 53 8.32 2.42 0.04
N GLU A 54 7.77 3.36 -0.71
CA GLU A 54 7.59 4.74 -0.25
C GLU A 54 6.11 4.93 0.04
N GLU A 55 5.75 5.02 1.30
CA GLU A 55 4.37 5.17 1.73
C GLU A 55 3.97 6.64 1.74
N HIS A 56 2.80 6.91 1.20
CA HIS A 56 2.19 8.22 1.23
C HIS A 56 0.85 8.09 1.93
N LEU A 57 0.72 8.68 3.11
CA LEU A 57 -0.53 8.62 3.86
C LEU A 57 -1.41 9.78 3.47
N ASP A 58 -2.64 9.48 3.10
CA ASP A 58 -3.63 10.51 2.83
C ASP A 58 -4.34 10.81 4.14
N SER A 59 -4.06 11.98 4.69
CA SER A 59 -4.63 12.40 5.97
C SER A 59 -5.78 13.38 5.80
N SER A 60 -6.30 13.53 4.61
CA SER A 60 -7.38 14.48 4.35
C SER A 60 -8.63 14.18 5.15
N VAL A 61 -8.79 12.94 5.56
CA VAL A 61 -9.96 12.49 6.32
C VAL A 61 -9.98 13.08 7.72
N SER A 62 -8.83 13.47 8.21
CA SER A 62 -8.70 13.94 9.59
C SER A 62 -9.23 15.34 9.81
N ALA A 63 -9.60 16.02 8.77
CA ALA A 63 -10.08 17.39 8.86
C ALA A 63 -11.39 17.53 9.61
#